data_89d71bad636c94b92416b048bf6f0ff0
#
_entry.id   89d71bad636c94b92416b048bf6f0ff0
#
_cell.length_a   1.000
_cell.length_b   1.000
_cell.length_c   1.000
_cell.angle_alpha   90.00
_cell.angle_beta   90.00
_cell.angle_gamma   90.00
#
_symmetry.space_group_name_H-M   'P 1'
#
loop_
_entity.id
_entity.type
_entity.pdbx_description
1 polymer ?
#
loop_
_entity_poly.entity_id
_entity_poly.type
_entity_poly.pdbx_seq_one_letter_code
_entity_poly.pdbx_strand_id
1 'polypeptide(L)'
;MTAPIALALDAPDLDTACRWANAVDGVFSHVKVGLETYLRDGALGVAEIRAAAPHCALFLDLKLHDIPNTMVGAARSVADLQPDLLTVHAAAGHAGIAAVAEALPQTKVAAVTVLTSLSAV
;
A
#
# COMPACT_ATOMS: atom_id res chain seq x y z
N MET A 1 -16.33 -14.22 7.86
CA MET A 1 -15.13 -13.80 8.60
C MET A 1 -13.91 -14.07 7.74
N THR A 2 -13.08 -13.07 7.53
CA THR A 2 -11.85 -13.21 6.75
C THR A 2 -10.65 -13.50 7.65
N ALA A 3 -9.65 -14.18 7.11
CA ALA A 3 -8.39 -14.38 7.81
C ALA A 3 -7.59 -13.06 7.86
N PRO A 4 -6.93 -12.72 8.99
CA PRO A 4 -6.13 -11.50 9.12
C PRO A 4 -4.78 -11.65 8.38
N ILE A 5 -4.86 -11.81 7.07
CA ILE A 5 -3.71 -12.03 6.18
C ILE A 5 -3.77 -10.99 5.07
N ALA A 6 -2.60 -10.44 4.72
CA ALA A 6 -2.42 -9.61 3.55
C ALA A 6 -1.65 -10.40 2.48
N LEU A 7 -2.23 -10.58 1.30
CA LEU A 7 -1.51 -11.19 0.18
C LEU A 7 -0.66 -10.15 -0.52
N ALA A 8 0.65 -10.38 -0.58
CA ALA A 8 1.55 -9.54 -1.37
C ALA A 8 1.39 -9.85 -2.86
N LEU A 9 0.93 -8.88 -3.63
CA LEU A 9 0.69 -9.01 -5.06
C LEU A 9 1.94 -8.66 -5.89
N ASP A 10 3.08 -9.27 -5.53
CA ASP A 10 4.33 -9.11 -6.27
C ASP A 10 4.35 -10.07 -7.46
N ALA A 11 3.36 -9.90 -8.34
CA ALA A 11 3.13 -10.75 -9.50
C ALA A 11 3.93 -10.27 -10.72
N PRO A 12 4.21 -11.15 -11.68
CA PRO A 12 5.00 -10.78 -12.86
C PRO A 12 4.28 -9.81 -13.80
N ASP A 13 2.95 -9.75 -13.75
CA ASP A 13 2.11 -8.86 -14.56
C ASP A 13 0.79 -8.57 -13.87
N LEU A 14 0.06 -7.59 -14.41
CA LEU A 14 -1.21 -7.14 -13.83
C LEU A 14 -2.29 -8.23 -13.88
N ASP A 15 -2.38 -8.96 -14.97
CA ASP A 15 -3.37 -10.04 -15.10
C ASP A 15 -3.19 -11.09 -14.01
N THR A 16 -1.96 -11.51 -13.75
CA THR A 16 -1.64 -12.44 -12.67
C THR A 16 -1.96 -11.85 -11.29
N ALA A 17 -1.63 -10.58 -11.07
CA ALA A 17 -1.97 -9.88 -9.81
C ALA A 17 -3.49 -9.88 -9.58
N CYS A 18 -4.27 -9.57 -10.59
CA CYS A 18 -5.74 -9.58 -10.51
C CYS A 18 -6.29 -10.99 -10.24
N ARG A 19 -5.74 -12.01 -10.89
CA ARG A 19 -6.14 -13.40 -10.64
C ARG A 19 -5.84 -13.83 -9.20
N TRP A 20 -4.68 -13.48 -8.67
CA TRP A 20 -4.33 -13.79 -7.28
C TRP A 20 -5.24 -13.04 -6.30
N ALA A 21 -5.50 -11.75 -6.56
CA ALA A 21 -6.40 -10.96 -5.73
C ALA A 21 -7.81 -11.55 -5.70
N ASN A 22 -8.34 -11.93 -6.85
CA ASN A 22 -9.66 -12.57 -6.95
C ASN A 22 -9.72 -13.89 -6.18
N ALA A 23 -8.65 -14.68 -6.23
CA ALA A 23 -8.60 -15.99 -5.56
C ALA A 23 -8.70 -15.88 -4.03
N VAL A 24 -8.30 -14.76 -3.43
CA VAL A 24 -8.33 -14.54 -1.98
C VAL A 24 -9.46 -13.63 -1.52
N ASP A 25 -10.25 -13.10 -2.45
CA ASP A 25 -11.36 -12.20 -2.12
C ASP A 25 -12.39 -12.93 -1.24
N GLY A 26 -12.79 -12.28 -0.15
CA GLY A 26 -13.66 -12.89 0.84
C GLY A 26 -12.99 -13.90 1.77
N VAL A 27 -11.72 -14.23 1.56
CA VAL A 27 -10.94 -15.17 2.39
C VAL A 27 -9.87 -14.43 3.19
N PHE A 28 -9.06 -13.61 2.55
CA PHE A 28 -8.06 -12.77 3.21
C PHE A 28 -8.62 -11.38 3.50
N SER A 29 -8.09 -10.72 4.53
CA SER A 29 -8.52 -9.38 4.91
C SER A 29 -7.98 -8.30 3.97
N HIS A 30 -6.79 -8.47 3.42
CA HIS A 30 -6.11 -7.45 2.62
C HIS A 30 -5.42 -8.03 1.39
N VAL A 31 -5.30 -7.21 0.36
CA VAL A 31 -4.32 -7.36 -0.71
C VAL A 31 -3.31 -6.22 -0.61
N LYS A 32 -2.03 -6.54 -0.74
CA LYS A 32 -0.93 -5.57 -0.65
C LYS A 32 -0.33 -5.31 -2.02
N VAL A 33 -0.31 -4.05 -2.42
CA VAL A 33 0.39 -3.57 -3.61
C VAL A 33 1.66 -2.86 -3.15
N GLY A 34 2.80 -3.41 -3.51
CA GLY A 34 4.10 -2.85 -3.21
C GLY A 34 4.66 -2.00 -4.35
N LEU A 35 5.92 -1.56 -4.20
CA LEU A 35 6.57 -0.67 -5.16
C LEU A 35 6.64 -1.24 -6.56
N GLU A 36 7.01 -2.51 -6.70
CA GLU A 36 7.16 -3.15 -8.01
C GLU A 36 5.86 -3.08 -8.82
N THR A 37 4.77 -3.53 -8.24
CA THR A 37 3.47 -3.53 -8.91
C THR A 37 2.95 -2.12 -9.14
N TYR A 38 3.09 -1.22 -8.17
CA TYR A 38 2.63 0.15 -8.32
C TYR A 38 3.39 0.91 -9.41
N LEU A 39 4.72 0.79 -9.45
CA LEU A 39 5.54 1.49 -10.45
C LEU A 39 5.35 0.91 -11.86
N ARG A 40 5.07 -0.38 -11.97
CA ARG A 40 4.79 -1.02 -13.26
C ARG A 40 3.40 -0.67 -13.79
N ASP A 41 2.38 -0.77 -12.95
CA ASP A 41 0.97 -0.76 -13.39
C ASP A 41 0.23 0.54 -13.01
N GLY A 42 0.75 1.31 -12.08
CA GLY A 42 0.21 2.61 -11.68
C GLY A 42 -1.15 2.56 -11.00
N ALA A 43 -1.77 3.72 -10.87
CA ALA A 43 -3.07 3.87 -10.23
C ALA A 43 -4.18 3.09 -10.95
N LEU A 44 -4.15 3.04 -12.28
CA LEU A 44 -5.14 2.27 -13.06
C LEU A 44 -5.03 0.78 -12.78
N GLY A 45 -3.80 0.26 -12.67
CA GLY A 45 -3.58 -1.14 -12.31
C GLY A 45 -4.08 -1.46 -10.91
N VAL A 46 -3.86 -0.59 -9.94
CA VAL A 46 -4.40 -0.75 -8.59
C VAL A 46 -5.92 -0.75 -8.58
N ALA A 47 -6.55 0.10 -9.39
CA ALA A 47 -8.01 0.11 -9.52
C ALA A 47 -8.55 -1.23 -10.06
N GLU A 48 -7.86 -1.84 -11.02
CA GLU A 48 -8.22 -3.17 -11.53
C GLU A 48 -8.06 -4.26 -10.46
N ILE A 49 -6.99 -4.20 -9.68
CA ILE A 49 -6.78 -5.13 -8.56
C ILE A 49 -7.91 -5.00 -7.54
N ARG A 50 -8.32 -3.78 -7.19
CA ARG A 50 -9.45 -3.56 -6.28
C ARG A 50 -10.76 -4.10 -6.84
N ALA A 51 -10.99 -3.92 -8.12
CA ALA A 51 -12.18 -4.48 -8.78
C ALA A 51 -12.19 -6.01 -8.76
N ALA A 52 -11.01 -6.64 -8.83
CA ALA A 52 -10.86 -8.09 -8.75
C ALA A 52 -11.06 -8.64 -7.33
N ALA A 53 -10.83 -7.83 -6.29
CA ALA A 53 -10.97 -8.23 -4.88
C ALA A 53 -11.75 -7.16 -4.09
N PRO A 54 -13.05 -6.98 -4.39
CA PRO A 54 -13.84 -5.89 -3.80
C PRO A 54 -14.08 -6.02 -2.30
N HIS A 55 -13.90 -7.20 -1.72
CA HIS A 55 -14.08 -7.44 -0.28
C HIS A 55 -12.77 -7.42 0.51
N CYS A 56 -11.62 -7.31 -0.16
CA CYS A 56 -10.35 -7.10 0.50
C CYS A 56 -10.08 -5.61 0.71
N ALA A 57 -9.50 -5.27 1.86
CA ALA A 57 -8.95 -3.95 2.09
C ALA A 57 -7.67 -3.76 1.27
N LEU A 58 -7.38 -2.53 0.84
CA LEU A 58 -6.19 -2.19 0.08
C LEU A 58 -5.06 -1.74 1.00
N PHE A 59 -3.95 -2.45 0.93
CA PHE A 59 -2.70 -2.08 1.58
C PHE A 59 -1.71 -1.59 0.53
N LEU A 60 -1.45 -0.26 0.47
CA LEU A 60 -0.40 0.32 -0.37
C LEU A 60 0.92 0.36 0.40
N ASP A 61 1.85 -0.48 0.00
CA ASP A 61 3.15 -0.60 0.66
C ASP A 61 4.23 0.16 -0.12
N LEU A 62 4.19 1.49 -0.04
CA LEU A 62 5.07 2.38 -0.79
C LEU A 62 6.26 2.88 0.01
N LYS A 63 6.22 2.77 1.34
CA LYS A 63 7.29 3.18 2.27
C LYS A 63 7.79 4.59 1.97
N LEU A 64 6.87 5.56 1.89
CA LEU A 64 7.19 6.95 1.56
C LEU A 64 8.28 7.49 2.49
N HIS A 65 9.33 8.02 1.91
CA HIS A 65 10.49 8.51 2.63
C HIS A 65 11.11 9.68 1.86
N ASP A 66 10.66 10.87 2.17
CA ASP A 66 11.12 12.10 1.52
C ASP A 66 10.90 13.29 2.47
N ILE A 67 11.14 14.50 2.00
CA ILE A 67 10.78 15.69 2.78
C ILE A 67 9.25 15.81 2.89
N PRO A 68 8.72 16.46 3.95
CA PRO A 68 7.28 16.48 4.22
C PRO A 68 6.42 16.92 3.04
N ASN A 69 6.81 17.95 2.31
CA ASN A 69 6.04 18.45 1.15
C ASN A 69 5.89 17.38 0.06
N THR A 70 6.94 16.64 -0.24
CA THR A 70 6.91 15.56 -1.23
C THR A 70 6.07 14.38 -0.75
N MET A 71 6.17 14.03 0.52
CA MET A 71 5.37 12.95 1.11
C MET A 71 3.87 13.26 1.06
N VAL A 72 3.48 14.51 1.34
CA VAL A 72 2.09 14.96 1.21
C VAL A 72 1.62 14.90 -0.24
N GLY A 73 2.44 15.36 -1.17
CA GLY A 73 2.14 15.27 -2.61
C GLY A 73 1.92 13.82 -3.06
N ALA A 74 2.79 12.91 -2.62
CA ALA A 74 2.65 11.48 -2.89
C ALA A 74 1.36 10.91 -2.28
N ALA A 75 1.07 11.23 -1.02
CA ALA A 75 -0.15 10.78 -0.35
C ALA A 75 -1.41 11.26 -1.09
N ARG A 76 -1.45 12.52 -1.48
CA ARG A 76 -2.57 13.09 -2.26
C ARG A 76 -2.74 12.42 -3.62
N SER A 77 -1.64 12.04 -4.27
CA SER A 77 -1.70 11.38 -5.58
C SER A 77 -2.35 10.00 -5.54
N VAL A 78 -2.38 9.35 -4.38
CA VAL A 78 -3.03 8.03 -4.19
C VAL A 78 -4.35 8.11 -3.44
N ALA A 79 -4.80 9.32 -3.07
CA ALA A 79 -6.01 9.50 -2.28
C ALA A 79 -7.26 8.92 -2.94
N ASP A 80 -7.38 9.04 -4.26
CA ASP A 80 -8.54 8.54 -5.01
C ASP A 80 -8.62 7.00 -5.01
N LEU A 81 -7.52 6.32 -4.75
CA LEU A 81 -7.50 4.86 -4.58
C LEU A 81 -8.10 4.42 -3.24
N GLN A 82 -8.29 5.35 -2.33
CA GLN A 82 -8.83 5.10 -0.99
C GLN A 82 -8.13 3.93 -0.28
N PRO A 83 -6.80 4.00 -0.09
CA PRO A 83 -6.09 2.93 0.58
C PRO A 83 -6.55 2.83 2.04
N ASP A 84 -6.72 1.60 2.51
CA ASP A 84 -7.05 1.35 3.92
C ASP A 84 -5.80 1.45 4.79
N LEU A 85 -4.64 1.11 4.22
CA LEU A 85 -3.34 1.15 4.88
C LEU A 85 -2.29 1.65 3.88
N LEU A 86 -1.46 2.60 4.31
CA LEU A 86 -0.33 3.13 3.55
C LEU A 86 0.92 3.11 4.43
N THR A 87 2.04 2.66 3.90
CA THR A 87 3.30 2.70 4.63
C THR A 87 4.11 3.95 4.31
N VAL A 88 4.76 4.46 5.36
CA VAL A 88 5.82 5.47 5.30
C VAL A 88 7.05 4.89 6.00
N HIS A 89 8.21 5.51 5.83
CA HIS A 89 9.40 5.11 6.58
C HIS A 89 9.51 5.95 7.86
N ALA A 90 9.74 5.29 9.00
CA ALA A 90 9.90 5.99 10.28
C ALA A 90 11.06 6.99 10.26
N ALA A 91 12.13 6.68 9.52
CA ALA A 91 13.29 7.54 9.36
C ALA A 91 12.99 8.87 8.63
N ALA A 92 11.81 8.99 7.99
CA ALA A 92 11.38 10.26 7.39
C ALA A 92 11.10 11.35 8.43
N GLY A 93 10.89 10.98 9.69
CA GLY A 93 10.69 11.90 10.79
C GLY A 93 9.23 12.25 11.06
N HIS A 94 8.99 12.81 12.23
CA HIS A 94 7.64 13.12 12.73
C HIS A 94 6.84 14.01 11.78
N ALA A 95 7.45 15.08 11.29
CA ALA A 95 6.76 16.07 10.45
C ALA A 95 6.19 15.46 9.16
N GLY A 96 6.98 14.60 8.48
CA GLY A 96 6.54 13.94 7.25
C GLY A 96 5.42 12.93 7.52
N ILE A 97 5.53 12.15 8.57
CA ILE A 97 4.53 11.14 8.95
C ILE A 97 3.21 11.81 9.32
N ALA A 98 3.27 12.85 10.16
CA ALA A 98 2.07 13.60 10.57
C ALA A 98 1.38 14.24 9.37
N ALA A 99 2.15 14.83 8.44
CA ALA A 99 1.60 15.46 7.25
C ALA A 99 0.89 14.45 6.33
N VAL A 100 1.42 13.24 6.18
CA VAL A 100 0.75 12.16 5.43
C VAL A 100 -0.55 11.74 6.11
N ALA A 101 -0.54 11.57 7.43
CA ALA A 101 -1.73 11.20 8.19
C ALA A 101 -2.84 12.26 8.07
N GLU A 102 -2.50 13.54 8.10
CA GLU A 102 -3.45 14.64 7.89
C GLU A 102 -4.02 14.64 6.46
N ALA A 103 -3.18 14.34 5.46
CA ALA A 103 -3.59 14.32 4.05
C ALA A 103 -4.55 13.16 3.75
N LEU A 104 -4.49 12.07 4.51
CA LEU A 104 -5.29 10.86 4.31
C LEU A 104 -5.99 10.45 5.61
N PRO A 105 -6.99 11.23 6.08
CA PRO A 105 -7.59 11.01 7.41
C PRO A 105 -8.35 9.69 7.54
N GLN A 106 -8.72 9.04 6.43
CA GLN A 106 -9.41 7.75 6.41
C GLN A 106 -8.46 6.55 6.24
N THR A 107 -7.17 6.81 6.04
CA THR A 107 -6.16 5.79 5.82
C THR A 107 -5.33 5.57 7.08
N LYS A 108 -5.10 4.32 7.46
CA LYS A 108 -4.13 3.99 8.51
C LYS A 108 -2.72 4.16 7.93
N VAL A 109 -1.89 4.94 8.61
CA VAL A 109 -0.49 5.15 8.22
C VAL A 109 0.40 4.30 9.11
N ALA A 110 1.15 3.37 8.52
CA ALA A 110 2.08 2.51 9.23
C ALA A 110 3.52 2.95 8.93
N ALA A 111 4.29 3.22 9.98
CA ALA A 111 5.69 3.62 9.86
C ALA A 111 6.61 2.40 9.95
N VAL A 112 7.30 2.09 8.85
CA VAL A 112 8.29 1.01 8.80
C VAL A 112 9.56 1.48 9.53
N THR A 113 10.01 0.70 10.51
CA THR A 113 11.17 1.04 11.36
C THR A 113 12.46 0.49 10.77
N VAL A 114 12.50 -0.81 10.51
CA VAL A 114 13.68 -1.51 9.97
C VAL A 114 13.23 -2.41 8.83
N LEU A 115 13.90 -2.31 7.69
CA LEU A 115 13.64 -3.20 6.56
C LEU A 115 14.07 -4.62 6.92
N THR A 116 13.24 -5.60 6.59
CA THR A 116 13.46 -7.01 6.95
C THR A 116 14.70 -7.64 6.30
N SER A 117 15.24 -7.00 5.26
CA SER A 117 16.49 -7.43 4.61
C SER A 117 17.75 -7.00 5.37
N LEU A 118 17.64 -6.07 6.33
CA LEU A 118 18.78 -5.59 7.10
C LEU A 118 19.09 -6.58 8.22
N SER A 119 20.39 -6.89 8.39
CA SER A 119 20.88 -7.70 9.47
C SER A 119 21.57 -6.84 10.54
N ALA A 120 21.55 -7.31 11.78
CA ALA A 120 22.38 -6.74 12.84
C ALA A 120 23.82 -7.19 12.59
N VAL A 121 24.69 -6.29 12.14
CA VAL A 121 26.11 -6.54 11.92
C VAL A 121 26.92 -5.81 12.97
#